data_9b6376b0428eb5cacf5d0aa23f3f400c
#
_entry.id   9b6376b0428eb5cacf5d0aa23f3f400c
#
_cell.length_a   1.000
_cell.length_b   1.000
_cell.length_c   1.000
_cell.angle_alpha   90.00
_cell.angle_beta   90.00
_cell.angle_gamma   90.00
#
_symmetry.space_group_name_H-M   'P 1'
#
loop_
_entity.id
_entity.type
_entity.pdbx_description
1 polymer ?
#
loop_
_entity_poly.entity_id
_entity_poly.type
_entity_poly.pdbx_seq_one_letter_code
_entity_poly.pdbx_strand_id
1 'polypeptide(L)'
;VREPIPVENHLTADLTNLAKSLRRLADQLDDDSDRQNFISAHDRCLVLAQDLLGWLEQSEEGLVHWIVSRSGRGGRHRTELSASPIDVSTALQKQLFSCTPSVVMTSATLSVGPTDSFDFFKTRVGVTQAESVQLDSPFDYQKQAEIVIVPDMPDPGRATLFEAQLVRAIEHYVGQTDGHA
;
A
#
# COMPACT_ATOMS: atom_id res chain seq x y z
N VAL A 1 -5.96 11.08 12.29
CA VAL A 1 -5.64 11.73 13.58
C VAL A 1 -4.83 12.97 13.26
N ARG A 2 -5.18 14.12 13.81
CA ARG A 2 -4.54 15.41 13.50
C ARG A 2 -3.67 15.95 14.64
N GLU A 3 -3.81 15.36 15.80
CA GLU A 3 -3.07 15.73 17.01
C GLU A 3 -2.61 14.48 17.74
N PRO A 4 -1.49 14.53 18.46
CA PRO A 4 -1.05 13.43 19.29
C PRO A 4 -2.17 12.98 20.24
N ILE A 5 -2.32 11.67 20.38
CA ILE A 5 -3.32 11.10 21.28
C ILE A 5 -2.71 11.07 22.69
N PRO A 6 -3.32 11.71 23.69
CA PRO A 6 -2.82 11.71 25.06
C PRO A 6 -3.11 10.34 25.72
N VAL A 7 -2.33 9.33 25.33
CA VAL A 7 -2.39 7.97 25.90
C VAL A 7 -1.12 7.72 26.69
N GLU A 8 -1.27 7.18 27.89
CA GLU A 8 -0.14 6.76 28.69
C GLU A 8 0.57 5.58 28.00
N ASN A 9 1.85 5.80 27.65
CA ASN A 9 2.61 4.84 26.87
C ASN A 9 3.64 4.10 27.73
N HIS A 10 3.24 2.99 28.32
CA HIS A 10 4.15 2.08 29.02
C HIS A 10 4.82 1.08 28.07
N LEU A 11 4.17 0.76 26.94
CA LEU A 11 4.61 -0.31 26.03
C LEU A 11 5.97 -0.03 25.40
N THR A 12 6.29 1.22 25.08
CA THR A 12 7.61 1.60 24.54
C THR A 12 8.74 1.30 25.54
N ALA A 13 8.53 1.59 26.82
CA ALA A 13 9.50 1.29 27.87
C ALA A 13 9.67 -0.23 28.05
N ASP A 14 8.56 -0.98 28.06
CA ASP A 14 8.56 -2.43 28.22
C ASP A 14 9.23 -3.14 27.04
N LEU A 15 8.94 -2.73 25.81
CA LEU A 15 9.63 -3.24 24.61
C LEU A 15 11.12 -2.95 24.62
N THR A 16 11.52 -1.77 25.06
CA THR A 16 12.95 -1.40 25.20
C THR A 16 13.65 -2.26 26.25
N ASN A 17 13.01 -2.53 27.39
CA ASN A 17 13.54 -3.39 28.43
C ASN A 17 13.63 -4.84 27.98
N LEU A 18 12.62 -5.34 27.26
CA LEU A 18 12.64 -6.67 26.65
C LEU A 18 13.80 -6.78 25.64
N ALA A 19 14.00 -5.78 24.78
CA ALA A 19 15.11 -5.75 23.84
C ALA A 19 16.47 -5.86 24.55
N LYS A 20 16.69 -5.09 25.62
CA LYS A 20 17.92 -5.18 26.42
C LYS A 20 18.12 -6.59 27.00
N SER A 21 17.05 -7.25 27.45
CA SER A 21 17.11 -8.59 28.00
C SER A 21 17.44 -9.64 26.94
N LEU A 22 16.81 -9.52 25.74
CA LEU A 22 17.10 -10.37 24.59
C LEU A 22 18.56 -10.26 24.16
N ARG A 23 19.11 -9.04 24.13
CA ARG A 23 20.51 -8.82 23.78
C ARG A 23 21.46 -9.49 24.78
N ARG A 24 21.20 -9.35 26.07
CA ARG A 24 22.03 -10.00 27.11
C ARG A 24 21.99 -11.52 27.00
N LEU A 25 20.83 -12.09 26.69
CA LEU A 25 20.71 -13.53 26.49
C LEU A 25 21.45 -13.96 25.22
N ALA A 26 21.35 -13.23 24.13
CA ALA A 26 22.11 -13.50 22.91
C ALA A 26 23.62 -13.57 23.16
N ASP A 27 24.14 -12.67 23.98
CA ASP A 27 25.58 -12.62 24.32
C ASP A 27 26.06 -13.82 25.17
N GLN A 28 25.12 -14.60 25.74
CA GLN A 28 25.40 -15.80 26.55
C GLN A 28 25.22 -17.12 25.79
N LEU A 29 24.73 -17.06 24.54
CA LEU A 29 24.48 -18.26 23.73
C LEU A 29 25.72 -18.65 22.94
N ASP A 30 26.06 -19.93 23.00
CA ASP A 30 27.15 -20.51 22.22
C ASP A 30 26.73 -20.83 20.78
N ASP A 31 25.48 -21.17 20.56
CA ASP A 31 24.93 -21.48 19.23
C ASP A 31 24.70 -20.21 18.43
N ASP A 32 25.30 -20.15 17.23
CA ASP A 32 25.21 -19.00 16.34
C ASP A 32 23.79 -18.74 15.80
N SER A 33 23.04 -19.80 15.55
CA SER A 33 21.66 -19.69 15.02
C SER A 33 20.72 -19.12 16.08
N ASP A 34 20.81 -19.64 17.30
CA ASP A 34 20.01 -19.14 18.41
C ASP A 34 20.39 -17.71 18.77
N ARG A 35 21.70 -17.40 18.82
CA ARG A 35 22.19 -16.05 19.04
C ARG A 35 21.60 -15.07 18.00
N GLN A 36 21.60 -15.42 16.71
CA GLN A 36 21.07 -14.58 15.64
C GLN A 36 19.55 -14.39 15.77
N ASN A 37 18.82 -15.42 16.20
CA ASN A 37 17.37 -15.32 16.45
C ASN A 37 17.06 -14.32 17.57
N PHE A 38 17.84 -14.33 18.67
CA PHE A 38 17.68 -13.39 19.78
C PHE A 38 18.04 -11.95 19.36
N ILE A 39 19.10 -11.76 18.56
CA ILE A 39 19.46 -10.46 18.00
C ILE A 39 18.33 -9.94 17.09
N SER A 40 17.80 -10.76 16.22
CA SER A 40 16.68 -10.37 15.36
C SER A 40 15.42 -10.01 16.16
N ALA A 41 15.16 -10.70 17.26
CA ALA A 41 14.06 -10.36 18.17
C ALA A 41 14.32 -9.04 18.92
N HIS A 42 15.55 -8.79 19.37
CA HIS A 42 15.99 -7.52 19.93
C HIS A 42 15.72 -6.36 18.98
N ASP A 43 16.20 -6.46 17.73
CA ASP A 43 16.06 -5.41 16.72
C ASP A 43 14.58 -5.12 16.43
N ARG A 44 13.74 -6.16 16.30
CA ARG A 44 12.29 -6.00 16.11
C ARG A 44 11.61 -5.29 17.27
N CYS A 45 12.01 -5.57 18.51
CA CYS A 45 11.48 -4.88 19.69
C CYS A 45 11.84 -3.39 19.69
N LEU A 46 13.07 -3.05 19.30
CA LEU A 46 13.50 -1.65 19.21
C LEU A 46 12.78 -0.90 18.10
N VAL A 47 12.66 -1.50 16.91
CA VAL A 47 11.90 -0.90 15.79
C VAL A 47 10.45 -0.66 16.21
N LEU A 48 9.79 -1.67 16.79
CA LEU A 48 8.40 -1.53 17.24
C LEU A 48 8.24 -0.45 18.32
N ALA A 49 9.20 -0.33 19.24
CA ALA A 49 9.17 0.71 20.26
C ALA A 49 9.30 2.11 19.65
N GLN A 50 10.20 2.28 18.68
CA GLN A 50 10.40 3.54 17.97
C GLN A 50 9.19 3.91 17.11
N ASP A 51 8.64 2.96 16.33
CA ASP A 51 7.47 3.18 15.48
C ASP A 51 6.25 3.58 16.32
N LEU A 52 6.02 2.88 17.44
CA LEU A 52 4.94 3.23 18.36
C LEU A 52 5.09 4.63 18.95
N LEU A 53 6.30 4.97 19.40
CA LEU A 53 6.57 6.28 19.97
C LEU A 53 6.37 7.38 18.92
N GLY A 54 6.97 7.23 17.75
CA GLY A 54 6.84 8.17 16.64
C GLY A 54 5.39 8.36 16.21
N TRP A 55 4.59 7.27 16.18
CA TRP A 55 3.16 7.34 15.85
C TRP A 55 2.36 8.09 16.90
N LEU A 56 2.63 7.87 18.20
CA LEU A 56 1.92 8.53 19.30
C LEU A 56 2.28 10.01 19.42
N GLU A 57 3.54 10.34 19.27
CA GLU A 57 4.05 11.70 19.36
C GLU A 57 3.80 12.52 18.09
N GLN A 58 3.59 11.85 16.95
CA GLN A 58 3.45 12.49 15.64
C GLN A 58 4.59 13.48 15.36
N SER A 59 5.81 13.07 15.73
CA SER A 59 7.00 13.93 15.70
C SER A 59 7.49 14.27 14.30
N GLU A 60 7.07 13.51 13.29
CA GLU A 60 7.45 13.75 11.89
C GLU A 60 6.37 14.58 11.17
N GLU A 61 6.79 15.72 10.66
CA GLU A 61 5.92 16.57 9.84
C GLU A 61 5.61 15.93 8.48
N GLY A 62 4.43 16.22 7.95
CA GLY A 62 4.02 15.73 6.62
C GLY A 62 3.52 14.29 6.58
N LEU A 63 3.31 13.65 7.74
CA LEU A 63 2.65 12.35 7.82
C LEU A 63 1.15 12.50 8.11
N VAL A 64 0.37 11.60 7.52
CA VAL A 64 -1.03 11.36 7.91
C VAL A 64 -1.07 10.11 8.78
N HIS A 65 -1.66 10.22 9.96
CA HIS A 65 -1.82 9.13 10.91
C HIS A 65 -3.29 8.68 10.94
N TRP A 66 -3.52 7.37 10.90
CA TRP A 66 -4.86 6.81 11.02
C TRP A 66 -4.86 5.48 11.77
N ILE A 67 -6.03 5.11 12.25
CA ILE A 67 -6.28 3.86 12.96
C ILE A 67 -7.26 3.03 12.14
N VAL A 68 -6.91 1.78 11.89
CA VAL A 68 -7.81 0.79 11.29
C VAL A 68 -8.24 -0.19 12.37
N SER A 69 -9.55 -0.29 12.60
CA SER A 69 -10.11 -1.30 13.49
C SER A 69 -10.92 -2.30 12.68
N ARG A 70 -10.60 -3.57 12.82
CA ARG A 70 -11.29 -4.67 12.12
C ARG A 70 -11.81 -5.66 13.14
N SER A 71 -13.10 -6.01 13.02
CA SER A 71 -13.69 -7.09 13.79
C SER A 71 -13.35 -8.43 13.14
N GLY A 72 -12.62 -9.28 13.84
CA GLY A 72 -12.27 -10.63 13.41
C GLY A 72 -13.28 -11.67 13.84
N ARG A 73 -13.18 -12.90 13.30
CA ARG A 73 -13.98 -14.07 13.72
C ARG A 73 -13.77 -14.32 15.21
N GLY A 74 -14.86 -14.52 15.97
CA GLY A 74 -14.82 -14.80 17.40
C GLY A 74 -14.69 -13.57 18.30
N GLY A 75 -15.07 -12.37 17.83
CA GLY A 75 -15.10 -11.14 18.67
C GLY A 75 -13.72 -10.53 18.96
N ARG A 76 -12.66 -11.00 18.32
CA ARG A 76 -11.33 -10.40 18.44
C ARG A 76 -11.27 -9.13 17.58
N HIS A 77 -10.98 -8.01 18.21
CA HIS A 77 -10.70 -6.77 17.52
C HIS A 77 -9.20 -6.68 17.20
N ARG A 78 -8.88 -6.39 15.93
CA ARG A 78 -7.52 -6.03 15.52
C ARG A 78 -7.48 -4.54 15.28
N THR A 79 -6.62 -3.86 15.98
CA THR A 79 -6.32 -2.46 15.77
C THR A 79 -4.94 -2.33 15.13
N GLU A 80 -4.86 -1.53 14.09
CA GLU A 80 -3.63 -1.25 13.35
C GLU A 80 -3.42 0.28 13.36
N LEU A 81 -2.24 0.69 13.79
CA LEU A 81 -1.78 2.07 13.73
C LEU A 81 -0.99 2.24 12.45
N SER A 82 -1.34 3.23 11.66
CA SER A 82 -0.71 3.46 10.35
C SER A 82 -0.33 4.92 10.20
N ALA A 83 0.77 5.17 9.52
CA ALA A 83 1.18 6.49 9.09
C ALA A 83 1.71 6.43 7.66
N SER A 84 1.51 7.50 6.90
CA SER A 84 2.03 7.61 5.54
C SER A 84 2.36 9.06 5.22
N PRO A 85 3.46 9.33 4.52
CA PRO A 85 3.75 10.68 4.06
C PRO A 85 2.71 11.16 3.04
N ILE A 86 2.35 12.43 3.14
CA ILE A 86 1.51 13.13 2.14
C ILE A 86 2.27 13.27 0.83
N ASP A 87 3.56 13.56 0.94
CA ASP A 87 4.48 13.69 -0.18
C ASP A 87 5.62 12.66 -0.04
N VAL A 88 5.64 11.73 -0.97
CA VAL A 88 6.65 10.66 -1.01
C VAL A 88 7.91 11.06 -1.78
N SER A 89 7.91 12.20 -2.44
CA SER A 89 8.99 12.63 -3.36
C SER A 89 10.36 12.67 -2.66
N THR A 90 10.43 13.29 -1.49
CA THR A 90 11.68 13.40 -0.71
C THR A 90 12.20 12.04 -0.25
N ALA A 91 11.31 11.16 0.19
CA ALA A 91 11.68 9.81 0.61
C ALA A 91 12.22 8.98 -0.57
N LEU A 92 11.51 9.02 -1.71
CA LEU A 92 11.94 8.32 -2.92
C LEU A 92 13.27 8.84 -3.47
N GLN A 93 13.47 10.15 -3.45
CA GLN A 93 14.76 10.73 -3.85
C GLN A 93 15.91 10.17 -3.01
N LYS A 94 15.77 10.15 -1.69
CA LYS A 94 16.82 9.70 -0.78
C LYS A 94 17.03 8.20 -0.79
N GLN A 95 15.96 7.41 -0.81
CA GLN A 95 16.02 5.96 -0.58
C GLN A 95 16.09 5.15 -1.88
N LEU A 96 15.61 5.69 -2.99
CA LEU A 96 15.57 5.00 -4.29
C LEU A 96 16.48 5.67 -5.32
N PHE A 97 16.15 6.90 -5.72
CA PHE A 97 16.81 7.53 -6.87
C PHE A 97 18.27 7.90 -6.63
N SER A 98 18.64 8.23 -5.37
CA SER A 98 20.05 8.50 -5.02
C SER A 98 20.88 7.24 -4.82
N CYS A 99 20.24 6.09 -4.59
CA CYS A 99 20.94 4.84 -4.26
C CYS A 99 20.96 3.85 -5.42
N THR A 100 20.12 4.06 -6.45
CA THR A 100 19.96 3.12 -7.56
C THR A 100 20.44 3.77 -8.86
N PRO A 101 21.38 3.15 -9.60
CA PRO A 101 21.96 3.74 -10.82
C PRO A 101 20.94 3.95 -11.95
N SER A 102 19.90 3.14 -12.02
CA SER A 102 18.85 3.23 -13.03
C SER A 102 17.53 2.71 -12.49
N VAL A 103 16.45 3.43 -12.74
CA VAL A 103 15.09 3.06 -12.35
C VAL A 103 14.19 3.17 -13.58
N VAL A 104 13.47 2.10 -13.90
CA VAL A 104 12.47 2.06 -14.96
C VAL A 104 11.10 1.93 -14.34
N MET A 105 10.18 2.86 -14.67
CA MET A 105 8.82 2.85 -14.18
C MET A 105 7.85 2.72 -15.35
N THR A 106 6.94 1.76 -15.28
CA THR A 106 5.97 1.48 -16.33
C THR A 106 4.56 1.38 -15.76
N SER A 107 3.60 1.98 -16.44
CA SER A 107 2.17 1.83 -16.13
C SER A 107 1.35 2.34 -17.32
N ALA A 108 0.11 1.89 -17.42
CA ALA A 108 -0.84 2.40 -18.40
C ALA A 108 -1.37 3.82 -18.07
N THR A 109 -1.06 4.34 -16.86
CA THR A 109 -1.66 5.57 -16.32
C THR A 109 -0.63 6.56 -15.77
N LEU A 110 0.61 6.56 -16.29
CA LEU A 110 1.64 7.52 -15.85
C LEU A 110 1.44 8.92 -16.47
N SER A 111 0.90 9.00 -17.66
CA SER A 111 0.54 10.27 -18.29
C SER A 111 -0.88 10.68 -17.88
N VAL A 112 -1.09 11.98 -17.72
CA VAL A 112 -2.38 12.56 -17.31
C VAL A 112 -2.67 13.83 -18.12
N GLY A 113 -3.93 13.99 -18.50
CA GLY A 113 -4.43 15.19 -19.16
C GLY A 113 -4.37 15.16 -20.68
N PRO A 114 -4.86 16.22 -21.34
CA PRO A 114 -5.04 16.24 -22.79
C PRO A 114 -3.72 16.33 -23.58
N THR A 115 -2.62 16.59 -22.90
CA THR A 115 -1.27 16.69 -23.51
C THR A 115 -0.39 15.47 -23.18
N ASP A 116 -0.96 14.41 -22.60
CA ASP A 116 -0.25 13.22 -22.20
C ASP A 116 1.05 13.51 -21.42
N SER A 117 0.95 14.48 -20.51
CA SER A 117 2.11 14.94 -19.73
C SER A 117 2.42 13.97 -18.58
N PHE A 118 3.70 13.69 -18.41
CA PHE A 118 4.24 12.94 -17.27
C PHE A 118 4.59 13.83 -16.07
N ASP A 119 4.39 15.14 -16.16
CA ASP A 119 4.84 16.11 -15.15
C ASP A 119 4.17 15.88 -13.80
N PHE A 120 2.88 15.55 -13.80
CA PHE A 120 2.17 15.21 -12.56
C PHE A 120 2.82 14.03 -11.86
N PHE A 121 3.09 12.95 -12.59
CA PHE A 121 3.71 11.76 -12.02
C PHE A 121 5.14 12.06 -11.55
N LYS A 122 5.96 12.72 -12.40
CA LYS A 122 7.34 13.10 -12.06
C LYS A 122 7.39 13.93 -10.77
N THR A 123 6.52 14.91 -10.65
CA THR A 123 6.43 15.74 -9.44
C THR A 123 6.06 14.92 -8.21
N ARG A 124 5.06 14.02 -8.33
CA ARG A 124 4.59 13.20 -7.20
C ARG A 124 5.62 12.21 -6.69
N VAL A 125 6.46 11.66 -7.58
CA VAL A 125 7.53 10.73 -7.19
C VAL A 125 8.87 11.42 -6.95
N GLY A 126 8.98 12.73 -7.22
CA GLY A 126 10.20 13.49 -6.98
C GLY A 126 11.27 13.29 -8.04
N VAL A 127 10.92 12.86 -9.25
CA VAL A 127 11.86 12.71 -10.37
C VAL A 127 12.02 14.03 -11.07
N THR A 128 13.24 14.58 -11.08
CA THR A 128 13.56 15.85 -11.75
C THR A 128 14.06 15.67 -13.18
N GLN A 129 14.71 14.54 -13.46
CA GLN A 129 15.25 14.20 -14.78
C GLN A 129 14.89 12.76 -15.11
N ALA A 130 14.08 12.56 -16.14
CA ALA A 130 13.75 11.24 -16.67
C ALA A 130 13.33 11.37 -18.12
N GLU A 131 13.77 10.42 -18.93
CA GLU A 131 13.19 10.19 -20.25
C GLU A 131 11.79 9.62 -20.09
N SER A 132 10.87 10.06 -20.93
CA SER A 132 9.48 9.61 -20.88
C SER A 132 9.06 9.18 -22.27
N VAL A 133 8.48 7.98 -22.33
CA VAL A 133 7.98 7.42 -23.59
C VAL A 133 6.54 6.99 -23.37
N GLN A 134 5.66 7.40 -24.27
CA GLN A 134 4.29 6.95 -24.35
C GLN A 134 4.16 6.07 -25.60
N LEU A 135 3.64 4.88 -25.41
CA LEU A 135 3.37 3.95 -26.49
C LEU A 135 1.86 3.88 -26.68
N ASP A 136 1.42 4.01 -27.91
CA ASP A 136 0.03 3.83 -28.27
C ASP A 136 -0.39 2.36 -28.15
N SER A 137 -1.69 2.16 -28.02
CA SER A 137 -2.23 0.80 -28.04
C SER A 137 -2.07 0.16 -29.43
N PRO A 138 -1.60 -1.09 -29.50
CA PRO A 138 -1.56 -1.83 -30.76
C PRO A 138 -2.96 -2.23 -31.26
N PHE A 139 -4.00 -2.03 -30.44
CA PHE A 139 -5.38 -2.41 -30.74
C PHE A 139 -6.17 -1.26 -31.33
N ASP A 140 -6.85 -1.50 -32.44
CA ASP A 140 -7.84 -0.60 -33.02
C ASP A 140 -9.20 -0.84 -32.33
N TYR A 141 -9.42 -0.18 -31.21
CA TYR A 141 -10.62 -0.35 -30.40
C TYR A 141 -11.91 0.01 -31.15
N GLN A 142 -11.85 0.88 -32.15
CA GLN A 142 -13.03 1.22 -32.96
C GLN A 142 -13.51 0.05 -33.82
N LYS A 143 -12.59 -0.86 -34.16
CA LYS A 143 -12.91 -2.04 -34.97
C LYS A 143 -12.98 -3.34 -34.16
N GLN A 144 -12.26 -3.39 -33.04
CA GLN A 144 -12.04 -4.63 -32.28
C GLN A 144 -12.83 -4.70 -30.99
N ALA A 145 -13.45 -3.60 -30.56
CA ALA A 145 -14.23 -3.55 -29.33
C ALA A 145 -15.61 -2.97 -29.58
N GLU A 146 -16.60 -3.55 -28.93
CA GLU A 146 -17.96 -3.06 -28.88
C GLU A 146 -18.36 -2.81 -27.42
N ILE A 147 -18.91 -1.63 -27.14
CA ILE A 147 -19.42 -1.30 -25.81
C ILE A 147 -20.93 -1.52 -25.81
N VAL A 148 -21.38 -2.46 -25.03
CA VAL A 148 -22.80 -2.74 -24.84
C VAL A 148 -23.27 -2.17 -23.51
N ILE A 149 -24.17 -1.22 -23.55
CA ILE A 149 -24.82 -0.68 -22.35
C ILE A 149 -26.16 -1.41 -22.18
N VAL A 150 -26.26 -2.17 -21.10
CA VAL A 150 -27.50 -2.87 -20.73
C VAL A 150 -28.37 -1.91 -19.91
N PRO A 151 -29.45 -1.37 -20.45
CA PRO A 151 -30.39 -0.56 -19.68
C PRO A 151 -31.14 -1.47 -18.68
N ASP A 152 -31.75 -0.90 -17.70
CA ASP A 152 -32.61 -1.59 -16.74
C ASP A 152 -31.95 -2.65 -15.86
N MET A 153 -30.63 -2.55 -15.66
CA MET A 153 -29.96 -3.36 -14.65
C MET A 153 -30.48 -3.00 -13.25
N PRO A 154 -30.79 -3.98 -12.40
CA PRO A 154 -31.15 -3.73 -11.02
C PRO A 154 -30.03 -3.01 -10.28
N ASP A 155 -30.40 -2.29 -9.20
CA ASP A 155 -29.44 -1.67 -8.32
C ASP A 155 -28.48 -2.73 -7.75
N PRO A 156 -27.14 -2.51 -7.81
CA PRO A 156 -26.15 -3.44 -7.22
C PRO A 156 -26.38 -3.74 -5.73
N GLY A 157 -27.03 -2.83 -4.99
CA GLY A 157 -27.45 -3.07 -3.60
C GLY A 157 -28.49 -4.19 -3.44
N ARG A 158 -29.18 -4.58 -4.53
CA ARG A 158 -30.10 -5.74 -4.59
C ARG A 158 -29.36 -6.97 -5.15
N ALA A 159 -28.35 -7.43 -4.43
CA ALA A 159 -27.35 -8.42 -4.89
C ALA A 159 -27.98 -9.60 -5.68
N THR A 160 -28.99 -10.27 -5.15
CA THR A 160 -29.61 -11.46 -5.78
C THR A 160 -30.22 -11.17 -7.15
N LEU A 161 -30.90 -10.03 -7.30
CA LEU A 161 -31.52 -9.63 -8.57
C LEU A 161 -30.47 -9.15 -9.57
N PHE A 162 -29.49 -8.38 -9.09
CA PHE A 162 -28.38 -7.88 -9.90
C PHE A 162 -27.53 -9.03 -10.44
N GLU A 163 -27.10 -9.97 -9.59
CA GLU A 163 -26.33 -11.13 -9.99
C GLU A 163 -27.03 -12.01 -11.00
N ALA A 164 -28.32 -12.29 -10.80
CA ALA A 164 -29.10 -13.10 -11.73
C ALA A 164 -29.19 -12.46 -13.12
N GLN A 165 -29.33 -11.14 -13.19
CA GLN A 165 -29.40 -10.43 -14.46
C GLN A 165 -28.03 -10.26 -15.10
N LEU A 166 -27.00 -10.04 -14.30
CA LEU A 166 -25.62 -9.99 -14.75
C LEU A 166 -25.19 -11.31 -15.42
N VAL A 167 -25.45 -12.43 -14.77
CA VAL A 167 -25.15 -13.76 -15.34
C VAL A 167 -25.83 -13.95 -16.68
N ARG A 168 -27.14 -13.64 -16.81
CA ARG A 168 -27.86 -13.73 -18.08
C ARG A 168 -27.27 -12.84 -19.18
N ALA A 169 -26.85 -11.61 -18.82
CA ALA A 169 -26.22 -10.72 -19.78
C ALA A 169 -24.87 -11.28 -20.25
N ILE A 170 -24.03 -11.78 -19.30
CA ILE A 170 -22.76 -12.42 -19.64
C ILE A 170 -22.98 -13.63 -20.55
N GLU A 171 -23.88 -14.55 -20.21
CA GLU A 171 -24.19 -15.73 -21.01
C GLU A 171 -24.64 -15.34 -22.43
N HIS A 172 -25.47 -14.31 -22.53
CA HIS A 172 -25.98 -13.83 -23.83
C HIS A 172 -24.83 -13.31 -24.72
N TYR A 173 -24.01 -12.39 -24.19
CA TYR A 173 -22.95 -11.74 -24.98
C TYR A 173 -21.75 -12.65 -25.24
N VAL A 174 -21.35 -13.48 -24.29
CA VAL A 174 -20.29 -14.49 -24.48
C VAL A 174 -20.73 -15.54 -25.51
N GLY A 175 -22.04 -15.92 -25.52
CA GLY A 175 -22.60 -16.82 -26.53
C GLY A 175 -22.58 -16.24 -27.94
N GLN A 176 -22.71 -14.91 -28.11
CA GLN A 176 -22.63 -14.26 -29.42
C GLN A 176 -21.23 -14.24 -30.02
N THR A 177 -20.21 -14.29 -29.18
CA THR A 177 -18.79 -14.23 -29.58
C THR A 177 -18.09 -15.59 -29.53
N ASP A 178 -18.84 -16.70 -29.40
CA ASP A 178 -18.32 -18.06 -29.22
C ASP A 178 -17.23 -18.15 -28.11
N GLY A 179 -17.38 -17.36 -27.06
CA GLY A 179 -16.44 -17.30 -25.94
C GLY A 179 -15.23 -16.39 -26.16
N HIS A 180 -15.16 -15.65 -27.24
CA HIS A 180 -14.13 -14.65 -27.52
C HIS A 180 -14.54 -13.26 -26.97
N ALA A 181 -14.71 -13.13 -25.65
CA ALA A 181 -15.10 -11.87 -24.99
C ALA A 181 -14.03 -11.40 -24.00
#